data_caf64e2c319c1c31f99123e6f0568758
#
_entry.id   caf64e2c319c1c31f99123e6f0568758
#
_cell.length_a   1.000
_cell.length_b   1.000
_cell.length_c   1.000
_cell.angle_alpha   90.00
_cell.angle_beta   90.00
_cell.angle_gamma   90.00
#
_symmetry.space_group_name_H-M   'P 1'
#
loop_
_entity.id
_entity.type
_entity.pdbx_description
1 polymer ?
#
loop_
_entity_poly.entity_id
_entity_poly.type
_entity_poly.pdbx_seq_one_letter_code
_entity_poly.pdbx_strand_id
1 'polypeptide(L)'
;YTTSKLGDSLDSVVSFQHNPYLKGMDLYYKPIFNAIVNKRVIEIIYHPFGKDARIVIVTPYHLKQYNNRWFLIGKHKDSDYLSNFAIDRIEGVKETSKPYIIQPEGIDFKEYFSDIVGVSRSNAPVEEVILKVSDKAIGYIVTKPLHESQSAVTTPLEDGYWKITLKVQNNYELRSLL
;
A
#
# COMPACT_ATOMS: atom_id res chain seq x y z
N TYR A 1 34.29 4.02 -25.08
CA TYR A 1 34.90 2.86 -24.38
C TYR A 1 34.95 3.00 -22.84
N THR A 2 34.28 4.01 -22.23
CA THR A 2 34.41 4.27 -20.78
C THR A 2 33.12 4.04 -20.01
N THR A 3 31.99 3.84 -20.67
CA THR A 3 30.66 3.72 -20.00
C THR A 3 30.33 2.32 -19.47
N SER A 4 30.93 1.25 -20.05
CA SER A 4 30.67 -0.12 -19.60
C SER A 4 31.39 -0.48 -18.28
N LYS A 5 32.57 0.09 -18.03
CA LYS A 5 33.33 -0.18 -16.80
C LYS A 5 32.79 0.49 -15.55
N LEU A 6 31.97 1.56 -15.68
CA LEU A 6 31.35 2.22 -14.53
C LEU A 6 30.09 1.46 -14.06
N GLY A 7 29.34 0.84 -14.97
CA GLY A 7 28.19 0.02 -14.65
C GLY A 7 28.56 -1.21 -13.84
N ASP A 8 29.55 -1.99 -14.33
CA ASP A 8 29.99 -3.19 -13.64
C ASP A 8 30.65 -2.92 -12.28
N SER A 9 31.21 -1.72 -12.07
CA SER A 9 31.79 -1.33 -10.78
C SER A 9 30.75 -0.88 -9.76
N LEU A 10 29.62 -0.30 -10.18
CA LEU A 10 28.55 0.13 -9.29
C LEU A 10 27.79 -1.08 -8.72
N ASP A 11 27.50 -2.10 -9.50
CA ASP A 11 26.83 -3.32 -9.06
C ASP A 11 27.67 -4.14 -8.06
N SER A 12 28.99 -3.96 -8.07
CA SER A 12 29.88 -4.58 -7.07
C SER A 12 29.92 -3.83 -5.73
N VAL A 13 29.53 -2.57 -5.72
CA VAL A 13 29.55 -1.69 -4.54
C VAL A 13 28.17 -1.51 -3.91
N VAL A 14 27.11 -1.54 -4.73
CA VAL A 14 25.72 -1.33 -4.27
C VAL A 14 24.84 -2.41 -4.88
N SER A 15 24.16 -3.17 -4.06
CA SER A 15 23.15 -4.11 -4.52
C SER A 15 21.76 -3.66 -4.03
N PHE A 16 20.79 -3.62 -4.94
CA PHE A 16 19.39 -3.39 -4.63
C PHE A 16 18.66 -4.73 -4.71
N GLN A 17 18.18 -5.21 -3.58
CA GLN A 17 17.29 -6.37 -3.60
C GLN A 17 15.87 -5.88 -3.89
N HIS A 18 15.46 -5.99 -5.14
CA HIS A 18 14.08 -5.83 -5.53
C HIS A 18 13.40 -7.19 -5.45
N ASN A 19 12.33 -7.29 -4.67
CA ASN A 19 11.43 -8.41 -4.84
C ASN A 19 10.88 -8.33 -6.27
N PRO A 20 11.07 -9.37 -7.10
CA PRO A 20 10.53 -9.34 -8.45
C PRO A 20 9.02 -9.15 -8.35
N TYR A 21 8.51 -8.05 -8.89
CA TYR A 21 7.08 -7.86 -9.01
C TYR A 21 6.54 -8.95 -9.92
N LEU A 22 5.67 -9.74 -9.36
CA LEU A 22 4.89 -10.68 -10.15
C LEU A 22 4.07 -9.85 -11.13
N LYS A 23 4.32 -10.05 -12.41
CA LYS A 23 3.51 -9.63 -13.58
C LYS A 23 2.66 -8.36 -13.42
N GLY A 24 2.75 -7.45 -14.35
CA GLY A 24 1.76 -6.39 -14.54
C GLY A 24 2.19 -4.98 -14.18
N MET A 25 3.24 -4.74 -13.38
CA MET A 25 3.66 -3.37 -13.06
C MET A 25 4.03 -2.59 -14.33
N ASP A 26 4.86 -3.17 -15.20
CA ASP A 26 5.29 -2.51 -16.44
C ASP A 26 4.13 -2.30 -17.42
N LEU A 27 3.12 -3.19 -17.38
CA LEU A 27 1.98 -3.17 -18.29
C LEU A 27 0.84 -2.27 -17.81
N TYR A 28 0.56 -2.24 -16.51
CA TYR A 28 -0.68 -1.65 -15.98
C TYR A 28 -0.48 -0.38 -15.16
N TYR A 29 0.71 -0.14 -14.59
CA TYR A 29 0.96 1.08 -13.82
C TYR A 29 0.75 2.34 -14.66
N LYS A 30 1.38 2.41 -15.83
CA LYS A 30 1.29 3.59 -16.70
C LYS A 30 -0.14 3.86 -17.24
N PRO A 31 -0.88 2.87 -17.74
CA PRO A 31 -2.29 3.06 -18.10
C PRO A 31 -3.15 3.55 -16.94
N ILE A 32 -2.99 3.00 -15.74
CA ILE A 32 -3.74 3.40 -14.55
C ILE A 32 -3.36 4.83 -14.14
N PHE A 33 -2.07 5.16 -14.10
CA PHE A 33 -1.59 6.52 -13.80
C PHE A 33 -2.20 7.54 -14.77
N ASN A 34 -2.16 7.26 -16.07
CA ASN A 34 -2.75 8.12 -17.08
C ASN A 34 -4.27 8.29 -16.90
N ALA A 35 -4.96 7.22 -16.54
CA ALA A 35 -6.40 7.27 -16.26
C ALA A 35 -6.74 8.16 -15.05
N ILE A 36 -5.91 8.16 -14.01
CA ILE A 36 -6.06 9.06 -12.86
C ILE A 36 -5.86 10.51 -13.29
N VAL A 37 -4.75 10.80 -13.97
CA VAL A 37 -4.41 12.17 -14.41
C VAL A 37 -5.46 12.74 -15.35
N ASN A 38 -5.94 11.94 -16.30
CA ASN A 38 -6.91 12.35 -17.31
C ASN A 38 -8.37 12.19 -16.85
N LYS A 39 -8.61 11.80 -15.60
CA LYS A 39 -9.95 11.56 -15.02
C LYS A 39 -10.78 10.62 -15.91
N ARG A 40 -10.24 9.44 -16.19
CA ARG A 40 -10.90 8.40 -16.98
C ARG A 40 -11.31 7.24 -16.10
N VAL A 41 -12.54 6.76 -16.29
CA VAL A 41 -13.02 5.52 -15.69
C VAL A 41 -12.42 4.34 -16.46
N ILE A 42 -11.93 3.36 -15.73
CA ILE A 42 -11.31 2.16 -16.30
C ILE A 42 -12.11 0.90 -15.98
N GLU A 43 -12.02 -0.05 -16.85
CA GLU A 43 -12.37 -1.44 -16.64
C GLU A 43 -11.08 -2.22 -16.35
N ILE A 44 -11.05 -2.96 -15.26
CA ILE A 44 -9.94 -3.83 -14.92
C ILE A 44 -10.40 -5.29 -14.88
N ILE A 45 -9.58 -6.20 -15.35
CA ILE A 45 -9.71 -7.63 -15.06
C ILE A 45 -8.90 -7.87 -13.79
N TYR A 46 -9.58 -8.15 -12.69
CA TYR A 46 -8.96 -8.28 -11.38
C TYR A 46 -9.11 -9.71 -10.85
N HIS A 47 -7.98 -10.30 -10.46
CA HIS A 47 -7.90 -11.66 -9.94
C HIS A 47 -7.58 -11.64 -8.42
N PRO A 48 -8.59 -11.59 -7.53
CA PRO A 48 -8.37 -11.61 -6.10
C PRO A 48 -7.74 -12.93 -5.67
N PHE A 49 -6.98 -12.91 -4.59
CA PHE A 49 -6.38 -14.14 -4.07
C PHE A 49 -7.45 -15.16 -3.69
N GLY A 50 -7.31 -16.39 -4.21
CA GLY A 50 -8.22 -17.51 -3.94
C GLY A 50 -9.64 -17.36 -4.52
N LYS A 51 -9.83 -16.48 -5.51
CA LYS A 51 -11.12 -16.29 -6.22
C LYS A 51 -10.89 -16.18 -7.71
N ASP A 52 -11.93 -16.39 -8.49
CA ASP A 52 -11.88 -16.22 -9.95
C ASP A 52 -11.66 -14.76 -10.34
N ALA A 53 -11.03 -14.57 -11.50
CA ALA A 53 -10.87 -13.26 -12.11
C ALA A 53 -12.25 -12.66 -12.44
N ARG A 54 -12.39 -11.37 -12.25
CA ARG A 54 -13.63 -10.63 -12.52
C ARG A 54 -13.36 -9.29 -13.14
N ILE A 55 -14.32 -8.83 -13.94
CA ILE A 55 -14.30 -7.47 -14.48
C ILE A 55 -14.83 -6.50 -13.43
N VAL A 56 -14.09 -5.43 -13.18
CA VAL A 56 -14.47 -4.36 -12.26
C VAL A 56 -14.36 -3.01 -12.97
N ILE A 57 -15.42 -2.23 -12.92
CA ILE A 57 -15.41 -0.83 -13.39
C ILE A 57 -14.98 0.04 -12.23
N VAL A 58 -13.90 0.78 -12.40
CA VAL A 58 -13.28 1.58 -11.35
C VAL A 58 -13.11 3.03 -11.80
N THR A 59 -13.54 3.97 -10.98
CA THR A 59 -13.09 5.35 -11.05
C THR A 59 -11.80 5.46 -10.24
N PRO A 60 -10.62 5.59 -10.91
CA PRO A 60 -9.33 5.55 -10.24
C PRO A 60 -9.02 6.93 -9.63
N TYR A 61 -8.50 6.97 -8.41
CA TYR A 61 -8.18 8.23 -7.71
C TYR A 61 -6.73 8.36 -7.31
N HIS A 62 -6.09 7.29 -6.84
CA HIS A 62 -4.76 7.37 -6.26
C HIS A 62 -3.97 6.07 -6.44
N LEU A 63 -2.64 6.20 -6.47
CA LEU A 63 -1.70 5.08 -6.44
C LEU A 63 -0.90 5.13 -5.15
N LYS A 64 -0.96 4.06 -4.36
CA LYS A 64 -0.24 3.92 -3.09
C LYS A 64 0.74 2.77 -3.17
N GLN A 65 2.00 3.03 -2.80
CA GLN A 65 2.96 1.97 -2.55
C GLN A 65 2.98 1.62 -1.05
N TYR A 66 2.92 0.33 -0.76
CA TYR A 66 3.13 -0.19 0.57
C TYR A 66 3.85 -1.54 0.49
N ASN A 67 4.87 -1.72 1.30
CA ASN A 67 5.68 -2.95 1.37
C ASN A 67 6.09 -3.47 -0.03
N ASN A 68 6.65 -2.58 -0.85
CA ASN A 68 7.07 -2.80 -2.24
C ASN A 68 5.95 -3.25 -3.21
N ARG A 69 4.69 -3.19 -2.82
CA ARG A 69 3.54 -3.48 -3.70
C ARG A 69 2.77 -2.20 -3.99
N TRP A 70 2.33 -2.04 -5.23
CA TRP A 70 1.51 -0.92 -5.65
C TRP A 70 0.03 -1.27 -5.64
N PHE A 71 -0.77 -0.33 -5.21
CA PHE A 71 -2.22 -0.44 -5.13
C PHE A 71 -2.88 0.73 -5.84
N LEU A 72 -3.89 0.41 -6.63
CA LEU A 72 -4.85 1.37 -7.13
C LEU A 72 -5.93 1.59 -6.07
N ILE A 73 -6.15 2.83 -5.69
CA ILE A 73 -7.26 3.25 -4.84
C ILE A 73 -8.31 3.90 -5.73
N GLY A 74 -9.52 3.41 -5.66
CA GLY A 74 -10.61 3.93 -6.49
C GLY A 74 -11.98 3.49 -6.00
N LYS A 75 -13.01 4.06 -6.61
CA LYS A 75 -14.40 3.70 -6.35
C LYS A 75 -14.91 2.79 -7.45
N HIS A 76 -15.50 1.68 -7.09
CA HIS A 76 -16.23 0.83 -8.03
C HIS A 76 -17.72 0.83 -7.71
N LYS A 77 -18.53 0.44 -8.72
CA LYS A 77 -19.99 0.56 -8.69
C LYS A 77 -20.65 -0.13 -7.49
N ASP A 78 -20.09 -1.27 -7.08
CA ASP A 78 -20.70 -2.14 -6.07
C ASP A 78 -20.17 -1.89 -4.65
N SER A 79 -19.54 -0.72 -4.41
CA SER A 79 -18.99 -0.35 -3.11
C SER A 79 -19.31 1.09 -2.76
N ASP A 80 -19.79 1.31 -1.55
CA ASP A 80 -19.97 2.66 -1.00
C ASP A 80 -18.64 3.28 -0.56
N TYR A 81 -17.60 2.47 -0.42
CA TYR A 81 -16.28 2.86 0.05
C TYR A 81 -15.23 2.80 -1.06
N LEU A 82 -14.11 3.48 -0.84
CA LEU A 82 -12.93 3.31 -1.67
C LEU A 82 -12.38 1.88 -1.51
N SER A 83 -12.03 1.29 -2.63
CA SER A 83 -11.44 -0.04 -2.67
C SER A 83 -9.98 0.05 -3.10
N ASN A 84 -9.18 -0.89 -2.62
CA ASN A 84 -7.80 -1.05 -3.05
C ASN A 84 -7.67 -2.28 -3.96
N PHE A 85 -6.91 -2.13 -5.03
CA PHE A 85 -6.64 -3.18 -6.00
C PHE A 85 -5.12 -3.30 -6.16
N ALA A 86 -4.55 -4.43 -5.76
CA ALA A 86 -3.13 -4.69 -5.97
C ALA A 86 -2.84 -4.79 -7.47
N ILE A 87 -1.91 -3.98 -7.99
CA ILE A 87 -1.65 -3.90 -9.45
C ILE A 87 -1.12 -5.23 -9.99
N ASP A 88 -0.35 -5.96 -9.21
CA ASP A 88 0.16 -7.29 -9.57
C ASP A 88 -0.92 -8.38 -9.71
N ARG A 89 -2.17 -8.06 -9.36
CA ARG A 89 -3.36 -8.92 -9.54
C ARG A 89 -4.30 -8.43 -10.64
N ILE A 90 -3.88 -7.41 -11.39
CA ILE A 90 -4.60 -6.92 -12.55
C ILE A 90 -4.07 -7.66 -13.77
N GLU A 91 -4.98 -8.21 -14.57
CA GLU A 91 -4.68 -8.97 -15.79
C GLU A 91 -5.06 -8.19 -17.06
N GLY A 92 -5.76 -7.07 -16.91
CA GLY A 92 -6.14 -6.20 -18.01
C GLY A 92 -6.64 -4.85 -17.53
N VAL A 93 -6.37 -3.80 -18.32
CA VAL A 93 -6.86 -2.42 -18.10
C VAL A 93 -7.35 -1.85 -19.41
N LYS A 94 -8.55 -1.28 -19.41
CA LYS A 94 -9.15 -0.62 -20.56
C LYS A 94 -9.87 0.65 -20.11
N GLU A 95 -9.67 1.77 -20.80
CA GLU A 95 -10.47 2.96 -20.59
C GLU A 95 -11.91 2.74 -21.06
N THR A 96 -12.84 3.41 -20.38
CA THR A 96 -14.26 3.35 -20.70
C THR A 96 -14.80 4.75 -21.01
N SER A 97 -15.94 4.82 -21.68
CA SER A 97 -16.68 6.08 -21.90
C SER A 97 -17.59 6.47 -20.72
N LYS A 98 -17.53 5.73 -19.61
CA LYS A 98 -18.36 6.03 -18.45
C LYS A 98 -17.98 7.36 -17.80
N PRO A 99 -18.95 8.10 -17.25
CA PRO A 99 -18.68 9.36 -16.58
C PRO A 99 -17.79 9.14 -15.37
N TYR A 100 -16.78 10.01 -15.22
CA TYR A 100 -15.89 10.00 -14.07
C TYR A 100 -16.65 10.51 -12.84
N ILE A 101 -16.63 9.73 -11.77
CA ILE A 101 -17.19 10.14 -10.49
C ILE A 101 -16.15 11.03 -9.81
N ILE A 102 -16.47 12.31 -9.65
CA ILE A 102 -15.59 13.22 -8.92
C ILE A 102 -15.41 12.68 -7.50
N GLN A 103 -14.17 12.64 -7.05
CA GLN A 103 -13.84 12.27 -5.68
C GLN A 103 -14.66 13.13 -4.72
N PRO A 104 -15.25 12.53 -3.66
CA PRO A 104 -15.95 13.31 -2.64
C PRO A 104 -15.06 14.45 -2.13
N GLU A 105 -15.62 15.65 -1.99
CA GLU A 105 -14.89 16.80 -1.47
C GLU A 105 -14.28 16.44 -0.12
N GLY A 106 -13.00 16.78 0.06
CA GLY A 106 -12.29 16.62 1.33
C GLY A 106 -11.52 15.33 1.55
N ILE A 107 -11.42 14.42 0.56
CA ILE A 107 -10.47 13.30 0.71
C ILE A 107 -9.05 13.80 0.40
N ASP A 108 -8.29 14.05 1.45
CA ASP A 108 -6.83 14.12 1.39
C ASP A 108 -6.28 12.70 1.57
N PHE A 109 -5.60 12.16 0.56
CA PHE A 109 -5.00 10.82 0.65
C PHE A 109 -3.89 10.72 1.69
N LYS A 110 -3.26 11.82 2.09
CA LYS A 110 -2.31 11.83 3.19
C LYS A 110 -3.04 11.53 4.51
N GLU A 111 -4.16 12.23 4.77
CA GLU A 111 -4.99 11.99 5.93
C GLU A 111 -5.71 10.63 5.85
N TYR A 112 -6.15 10.23 4.65
CA TYR A 112 -6.83 8.94 4.43
C TYR A 112 -6.01 7.74 4.88
N PHE A 113 -4.67 7.82 4.83
CA PHE A 113 -3.76 6.75 5.23
C PHE A 113 -3.11 6.98 6.59
N SER A 114 -3.35 8.11 7.25
CA SER A 114 -2.64 8.50 8.49
C SER A 114 -3.02 7.67 9.72
N ASP A 115 -4.10 6.95 9.67
CA ASP A 115 -4.64 6.16 10.78
C ASP A 115 -4.72 4.65 10.48
N ILE A 116 -4.03 4.20 9.43
CA ILE A 116 -3.93 2.79 9.07
C ILE A 116 -2.50 2.38 8.74
N VAL A 117 -2.16 1.15 9.06
CA VAL A 117 -0.97 0.51 8.50
C VAL A 117 -1.32 -0.04 7.12
N GLY A 118 -0.57 0.33 6.08
CA GLY A 118 -0.78 -0.19 4.73
C GLY A 118 -1.87 0.52 3.91
N VAL A 119 -2.83 -0.22 3.39
CA VAL A 119 -3.82 0.28 2.41
C VAL A 119 -5.26 -0.12 2.70
N SER A 120 -5.49 -1.08 3.59
CA SER A 120 -6.84 -1.59 3.88
C SER A 120 -7.50 -0.77 4.98
N ARG A 121 -8.38 0.14 4.58
CA ARG A 121 -9.24 0.90 5.48
C ARG A 121 -10.57 0.19 5.69
N SER A 122 -11.06 0.23 6.91
CA SER A 122 -12.38 -0.28 7.29
C SER A 122 -13.19 0.80 8.01
N ASN A 123 -14.40 0.45 8.46
CA ASN A 123 -15.20 1.30 9.33
C ASN A 123 -14.86 1.14 10.82
N ALA A 124 -13.83 0.33 11.14
CA ALA A 124 -13.38 0.21 12.51
C ALA A 124 -12.86 1.55 13.05
N PRO A 125 -13.07 1.85 14.32
CA PRO A 125 -12.53 3.06 14.93
C PRO A 125 -11.00 3.00 14.97
N VAL A 126 -10.39 4.18 15.03
CA VAL A 126 -8.98 4.30 15.42
C VAL A 126 -8.88 4.01 16.92
N GLU A 127 -7.99 3.12 17.27
CA GLU A 127 -7.78 2.70 18.66
C GLU A 127 -6.32 2.76 19.05
N GLU A 128 -6.07 2.78 20.33
CA GLU A 128 -4.72 2.62 20.88
C GLU A 128 -4.36 1.14 20.87
N VAL A 129 -3.43 0.76 20.00
CA VAL A 129 -2.90 -0.59 19.90
C VAL A 129 -1.60 -0.68 20.70
N ILE A 130 -1.57 -1.54 21.69
CA ILE A 130 -0.40 -1.78 22.53
C ILE A 130 0.31 -3.04 22.06
N LEU A 131 1.58 -2.92 21.72
CA LEU A 131 2.43 -4.04 21.32
C LEU A 131 3.43 -4.37 22.43
N LYS A 132 3.55 -5.66 22.70
CA LYS A 132 4.62 -6.23 23.54
C LYS A 132 5.73 -6.71 22.62
N VAL A 133 6.90 -6.05 22.68
CA VAL A 133 8.02 -6.27 21.76
C VAL A 133 9.20 -6.80 22.55
N SER A 134 9.85 -7.86 22.08
CA SER A 134 11.03 -8.43 22.71
C SER A 134 12.26 -7.53 22.64
N ASP A 135 13.21 -7.67 23.57
CA ASP A 135 14.51 -6.98 23.56
C ASP A 135 15.25 -7.15 22.22
N LYS A 136 15.11 -8.30 21.58
CA LYS A 136 15.76 -8.59 20.28
C LYS A 136 15.18 -7.77 19.12
N ALA A 137 13.91 -7.42 19.20
CA ALA A 137 13.19 -6.73 18.13
C ALA A 137 13.07 -5.21 18.34
N ILE A 138 13.18 -4.73 19.59
CA ILE A 138 12.91 -3.33 19.91
C ILE A 138 13.78 -2.36 19.12
N GLY A 139 15.08 -2.65 18.98
CA GLY A 139 16.01 -1.78 18.23
C GLY A 139 15.59 -1.57 16.77
N TYR A 140 15.08 -2.62 16.12
CA TYR A 140 14.59 -2.53 14.73
C TYR A 140 13.32 -1.68 14.63
N ILE A 141 12.38 -1.84 15.56
CA ILE A 141 11.09 -1.13 15.54
C ILE A 141 11.27 0.34 15.92
N VAL A 142 12.20 0.67 16.78
CA VAL A 142 12.51 2.07 17.12
C VAL A 142 13.18 2.80 15.97
N THR A 143 14.09 2.13 15.26
CA THR A 143 14.80 2.75 14.12
C THR A 143 13.99 2.73 12.81
N LYS A 144 13.02 1.83 12.68
CA LYS A 144 12.08 1.74 11.57
C LYS A 144 10.66 1.57 12.11
N PRO A 145 9.99 2.68 12.49
CA PRO A 145 8.64 2.63 13.05
C PRO A 145 7.65 1.92 12.14
N LEU A 146 6.73 1.18 12.75
CA LEU A 146 5.65 0.47 12.05
C LEU A 146 4.62 1.44 11.47
N HIS A 147 4.45 2.60 12.13
CA HIS A 147 3.52 3.65 11.75
C HIS A 147 3.98 5.00 12.32
N GLU A 148 3.60 6.11 11.69
CA GLU A 148 3.95 7.46 12.15
C GLU A 148 3.41 7.81 13.54
N SER A 149 2.29 7.19 13.95
CA SER A 149 1.72 7.36 15.29
C SER A 149 2.42 6.54 16.38
N GLN A 150 3.48 5.80 16.03
CA GLN A 150 4.22 5.02 17.02
C GLN A 150 4.81 5.92 18.09
N SER A 151 4.56 5.57 19.37
CA SER A 151 5.13 6.31 20.47
C SER A 151 6.66 6.35 20.40
N ALA A 152 7.24 7.55 20.51
CA ALA A 152 8.69 7.73 20.55
C ALA A 152 9.31 7.17 21.86
N VAL A 153 8.48 7.07 22.91
CA VAL A 153 8.89 6.55 24.22
C VAL A 153 8.51 5.09 24.29
N THR A 154 9.52 4.25 24.45
CA THR A 154 9.35 2.82 24.75
C THR A 154 9.41 2.61 26.26
N THR A 155 8.48 1.85 26.80
CA THR A 155 8.45 1.53 28.22
C THR A 155 8.94 0.11 28.43
N PRO A 156 10.01 -0.12 29.22
CA PRO A 156 10.44 -1.47 29.55
C PRO A 156 9.35 -2.17 30.37
N LEU A 157 9.16 -3.44 30.08
CA LEU A 157 8.29 -4.34 30.82
C LEU A 157 9.16 -5.39 31.53
N GLU A 158 8.56 -6.14 32.41
CA GLU A 158 9.20 -7.32 33.00
C GLU A 158 9.51 -8.36 31.91
N ASP A 159 10.42 -9.26 32.18
CA ASP A 159 10.78 -10.40 31.32
C ASP A 159 11.44 -10.07 29.95
N GLY A 160 12.14 -8.94 29.82
CA GLY A 160 12.87 -8.61 28.59
C GLY A 160 11.97 -8.21 27.43
N TYR A 161 10.87 -7.54 27.74
CA TYR A 161 9.96 -6.98 26.76
C TYR A 161 9.80 -5.46 26.91
N TRP A 162 9.28 -4.85 25.85
CA TRP A 162 9.03 -3.40 25.77
C TRP A 162 7.60 -3.14 25.30
N LYS A 163 7.01 -2.10 25.85
CA LYS A 163 5.71 -1.60 25.42
C LYS A 163 5.90 -0.54 24.36
N ILE A 164 5.21 -0.69 23.21
CA ILE A 164 5.06 0.29 22.15
C ILE A 164 3.58 0.53 21.94
N THR A 165 3.22 1.77 21.68
CA THR A 165 1.83 2.17 21.44
C THR A 165 1.69 2.75 20.05
N LEU A 166 0.65 2.35 19.33
CA LEU A 166 0.23 2.87 18.03
C LEU A 166 -1.19 3.41 18.14
N LYS A 167 -1.53 4.41 17.32
CA LYS A 167 -2.89 4.95 17.20
C LYS A 167 -3.39 4.72 15.77
N VAL A 168 -4.04 3.58 15.54
CA VAL A 168 -4.40 3.10 14.20
C VAL A 168 -5.66 2.25 14.23
N GLN A 169 -6.24 2.03 13.05
CA GLN A 169 -7.25 0.98 12.90
C GLN A 169 -6.59 -0.39 12.97
N ASN A 170 -7.21 -1.32 13.68
CA ASN A 170 -6.77 -2.71 13.74
C ASN A 170 -7.16 -3.44 12.44
N ASN A 171 -6.35 -3.23 11.40
CA ASN A 171 -6.58 -3.76 10.07
C ASN A 171 -5.76 -5.03 9.77
N TYR A 172 -5.95 -5.57 8.56
CA TYR A 172 -5.26 -6.79 8.12
C TYR A 172 -3.74 -6.62 8.08
N GLU A 173 -3.26 -5.50 7.52
CA GLU A 173 -1.83 -5.24 7.36
C GLU A 173 -1.11 -5.13 8.71
N LEU A 174 -1.72 -4.46 9.68
CA LEU A 174 -1.17 -4.42 11.04
C LEU A 174 -1.03 -5.84 11.61
N ARG A 175 -2.07 -6.66 11.52
CA ARG A 175 -2.03 -8.04 12.03
C ARG A 175 -1.02 -8.92 11.32
N SER A 176 -0.75 -8.63 10.05
CA SER A 176 0.23 -9.37 9.25
C SER A 176 1.69 -9.02 9.56
N LEU A 177 1.92 -7.91 10.26
CA LEU A 177 3.24 -7.49 10.72
C LEU A 177 3.63 -8.12 12.08
N LEU A 178 2.64 -8.57 12.85
CA LEU A 178 2.79 -9.15 14.19
C LEU A 178 2.96 -10.65 14.15
#